data_70c567915b4817c55cafedb8313b61fd
#
_entry.id   70c567915b4817c55cafedb8313b61fd
#
_cell.length_a   1.000
_cell.length_b   1.000
_cell.length_c   1.000
_cell.angle_alpha   90.00
_cell.angle_beta   90.00
_cell.angle_gamma   90.00
#
_symmetry.space_group_name_H-M   'P 1'
#
loop_
_entity.id
_entity.type
_entity.pdbx_description
1 polymer ?
#
loop_
_entity_poly.entity_id
_entity_poly.type
_entity_poly.pdbx_seq_one_letter_code
_entity_poly.pdbx_strand_id
1 'polypeptide(L)'
;MSGAALGGPGRGAGMLTGGRVAAALLAAGLATVAALGARGTLPAGDARIIAIVFTCIVLWATGAVASLWVSLLFFFLAATCTSVPTAEIFSGFGSSAFWLVFSGAAIGFALKESGLSERIGIALARRIGGSYLKALLAFAILSFLLSLVMPSTFGRIAILIPIAIGYCDVVKLDAHANGRRGILLLVIVGSYELAAAVLPANLPNVIMAGILEQSHGLHLRFSEYLLLFFPAGVIVRGAVLVLASYWLFADTVGEVEIPAARVALGRREWHAIVLLAITLALWFTDAVHHVAPGWVGLGFTLVYFATSPPAQLERFTATLKMDLLWFIAAIIGLTALVNHLGVRVPDALALDALRDSPMLAYFALTALSIVVCFAVTSNAEPALYVPIVSRLLAQGLHLKAGLLAQVMGYATTVLPYQSPPIVFGNALAQLDRGAVLRYCIATALLGVVFVIPVNALWWRLIGLL
;
A
#
# COMPACT_ATOMS: atom_id res chain seq x y z
N MET A 1 -26.83 2.00 34.55
CA MET A 1 -26.60 3.45 34.74
C MET A 1 -25.13 3.77 34.51
N SER A 2 -24.89 4.85 33.84
CA SER A 2 -23.61 5.50 33.56
C SER A 2 -22.75 4.88 32.43
N GLY A 3 -23.05 5.29 31.18
CA GLY A 3 -22.16 5.22 30.04
C GLY A 3 -21.14 6.35 30.15
N ALA A 4 -19.85 6.02 30.20
CA ALA A 4 -18.76 6.98 30.09
C ALA A 4 -18.31 7.04 28.62
N ALA A 5 -18.61 8.15 27.96
CA ALA A 5 -18.14 8.50 26.64
C ALA A 5 -16.62 8.72 26.67
N LEU A 6 -15.86 7.86 26.00
CA LEU A 6 -14.43 8.06 25.73
C LEU A 6 -14.26 8.99 24.51
N GLY A 7 -14.50 10.27 24.73
CA GLY A 7 -14.13 11.35 23.83
C GLY A 7 -12.72 11.85 24.18
N GLY A 8 -11.66 11.28 23.56
CA GLY A 8 -10.29 11.78 23.73
C GLY A 8 -10.09 13.13 23.03
N PRO A 9 -9.42 14.13 23.65
CA PRO A 9 -9.28 15.50 23.13
C PRO A 9 -8.36 15.67 21.90
N GLY A 10 -7.79 14.59 21.36
CA GLY A 10 -6.86 14.67 20.21
C GLY A 10 -7.48 14.64 18.81
N ARG A 11 -8.69 14.13 18.65
CA ARG A 11 -9.32 14.00 17.32
C ARG A 11 -9.85 15.32 16.76
N GLY A 12 -10.32 16.23 17.61
CA GLY A 12 -10.88 17.52 17.17
C GLY A 12 -9.83 18.50 16.64
N ALA A 13 -8.67 18.59 17.28
CA ALA A 13 -7.62 19.53 16.89
C ALA A 13 -6.94 19.15 15.56
N GLY A 14 -6.75 17.87 15.28
CA GLY A 14 -6.18 17.37 14.02
C GLY A 14 -7.12 17.57 12.82
N MET A 15 -8.41 17.37 12.99
CA MET A 15 -9.41 17.62 11.93
C MET A 15 -9.59 19.12 11.61
N LEU A 16 -9.50 19.99 12.62
CA LEU A 16 -9.59 21.45 12.41
C LEU A 16 -8.37 21.99 11.67
N THR A 17 -7.18 21.48 11.93
CA THR A 17 -5.94 21.84 11.20
C THR A 17 -5.94 21.29 9.78
N GLY A 18 -6.32 20.04 9.58
CA GLY A 18 -6.47 19.42 8.25
C GLY A 18 -7.48 20.15 7.37
N GLY A 19 -8.64 20.55 7.93
CA GLY A 19 -9.67 21.29 7.24
C GLY A 19 -9.21 22.68 6.80
N ARG A 20 -8.47 23.41 7.64
CA ARG A 20 -7.89 24.73 7.29
C ARG A 20 -6.84 24.64 6.20
N VAL A 21 -5.97 23.64 6.26
CA VAL A 21 -4.96 23.38 5.23
C VAL A 21 -5.62 23.00 3.90
N ALA A 22 -6.62 22.13 3.92
CA ALA A 22 -7.39 21.78 2.74
C ALA A 22 -8.06 23.00 2.12
N ALA A 23 -8.73 23.83 2.93
CA ALA A 23 -9.40 25.04 2.46
C ALA A 23 -8.40 26.03 1.81
N ALA A 24 -7.23 26.23 2.42
CA ALA A 24 -6.20 27.13 1.87
C ALA A 24 -5.63 26.60 0.54
N LEU A 25 -5.32 25.29 0.48
CA LEU A 25 -4.83 24.66 -0.75
C LEU A 25 -5.88 24.70 -1.87
N LEU A 26 -7.15 24.40 -1.56
CA LEU A 26 -8.24 24.45 -2.52
C LEU A 26 -8.48 25.88 -3.04
N ALA A 27 -8.50 26.87 -2.14
CA ALA A 27 -8.67 28.26 -2.54
C ALA A 27 -7.55 28.72 -3.49
N ALA A 28 -6.28 28.44 -3.14
CA ALA A 28 -5.13 28.82 -3.95
C ALA A 28 -5.11 28.09 -5.31
N GLY A 29 -5.31 26.75 -5.30
CA GLY A 29 -5.25 25.95 -6.52
C GLY A 29 -6.41 26.24 -7.48
N LEU A 30 -7.64 26.33 -6.98
CA LEU A 30 -8.81 26.64 -7.80
C LEU A 30 -8.75 28.09 -8.36
N ALA A 31 -8.25 29.04 -7.56
CA ALA A 31 -8.00 30.40 -8.05
C ALA A 31 -6.95 30.41 -9.18
N THR A 32 -5.90 29.60 -9.07
CA THR A 32 -4.87 29.45 -10.11
C THR A 32 -5.47 28.87 -11.40
N VAL A 33 -6.26 27.79 -11.29
CA VAL A 33 -6.94 27.16 -12.45
C VAL A 33 -7.89 28.14 -13.12
N ALA A 34 -8.67 28.89 -12.33
CA ALA A 34 -9.59 29.93 -12.84
C ALA A 34 -8.83 31.06 -13.55
N ALA A 35 -7.71 31.51 -12.97
CA ALA A 35 -6.88 32.56 -13.58
C ALA A 35 -6.24 32.12 -14.91
N LEU A 36 -5.77 30.87 -15.00
CA LEU A 36 -5.22 30.29 -16.23
C LEU A 36 -6.30 30.12 -17.31
N GLY A 37 -7.51 29.71 -16.91
CA GLY A 37 -8.66 29.62 -17.79
C GLY A 37 -9.09 31.02 -18.33
N ALA A 38 -9.15 32.03 -17.45
CA ALA A 38 -9.50 33.39 -17.82
C ALA A 38 -8.48 34.05 -18.77
N ARG A 39 -7.21 33.64 -18.67
CA ARG A 39 -6.14 34.07 -19.60
C ARG A 39 -6.15 33.35 -20.95
N GLY A 40 -7.03 32.37 -21.15
CA GLY A 40 -7.08 31.55 -22.36
C GLY A 40 -5.94 30.59 -22.53
N THR A 41 -5.07 30.43 -21.52
CA THR A 41 -3.94 29.49 -21.54
C THR A 41 -4.37 28.05 -21.29
N LEU A 42 -5.55 27.85 -20.72
CA LEU A 42 -6.11 26.53 -20.40
C LEU A 42 -7.52 26.41 -21.01
N PRO A 43 -7.78 25.40 -21.87
CA PRO A 43 -9.11 25.12 -22.39
C PRO A 43 -10.12 24.88 -21.25
N ALA A 44 -11.36 25.34 -21.43
CA ALA A 44 -12.38 25.24 -20.37
C ALA A 44 -12.68 23.79 -19.95
N GLY A 45 -12.55 22.82 -20.86
CA GLY A 45 -12.66 21.39 -20.57
C GLY A 45 -11.55 20.91 -19.64
N ASP A 46 -10.30 21.23 -19.99
CA ASP A 46 -9.13 20.87 -19.21
C ASP A 46 -9.13 21.55 -17.83
N ALA A 47 -9.55 22.84 -17.77
CA ALA A 47 -9.68 23.55 -16.51
C ALA A 47 -10.64 22.84 -15.53
N ARG A 48 -11.78 22.34 -16.02
CA ARG A 48 -12.74 21.57 -15.21
C ARG A 48 -12.15 20.27 -14.72
N ILE A 49 -11.50 19.50 -15.60
CA ILE A 49 -10.85 18.24 -15.22
C ILE A 49 -9.79 18.51 -14.14
N ILE A 50 -8.91 19.48 -14.36
CA ILE A 50 -7.85 19.82 -13.39
C ILE A 50 -8.45 20.24 -12.05
N ALA A 51 -9.52 21.05 -12.05
CA ALA A 51 -10.17 21.47 -10.82
C ALA A 51 -10.77 20.29 -10.04
N ILE A 52 -11.41 19.33 -10.73
CA ILE A 52 -11.97 18.11 -10.11
C ILE A 52 -10.85 17.24 -9.54
N VAL A 53 -9.83 16.93 -10.35
CA VAL A 53 -8.69 16.09 -9.95
C VAL A 53 -7.97 16.72 -8.76
N PHE A 54 -7.63 18.00 -8.83
CA PHE A 54 -6.97 18.73 -7.75
C PHE A 54 -7.79 18.72 -6.46
N THR A 55 -9.09 18.99 -6.56
CA THR A 55 -10.00 18.98 -5.40
C THR A 55 -10.01 17.61 -4.72
N CYS A 56 -10.20 16.53 -5.48
CA CYS A 56 -10.25 15.18 -4.93
C CYS A 56 -8.92 14.78 -4.29
N ILE A 57 -7.79 15.06 -4.94
CA ILE A 57 -6.46 14.75 -4.42
C ILE A 57 -6.19 15.50 -3.11
N VAL A 58 -6.48 16.81 -3.06
CA VAL A 58 -6.28 17.60 -1.84
C VAL A 58 -7.14 17.08 -0.68
N LEU A 59 -8.40 16.75 -0.94
CA LEU A 59 -9.31 16.23 0.08
C LEU A 59 -8.87 14.84 0.59
N TRP A 60 -8.41 13.95 -0.29
CA TRP A 60 -7.87 12.65 0.12
C TRP A 60 -6.55 12.79 0.87
N ALA A 61 -5.64 13.63 0.39
CA ALA A 61 -4.31 13.81 1.00
C ALA A 61 -4.39 14.44 2.39
N THR A 62 -5.29 15.40 2.59
CA THR A 62 -5.47 16.08 3.89
C THR A 62 -6.32 15.29 4.88
N GLY A 63 -7.13 14.32 4.39
CA GLY A 63 -8.10 13.61 5.22
C GLY A 63 -9.17 14.54 5.85
N ALA A 64 -9.37 15.73 5.27
CA ALA A 64 -10.32 16.72 5.78
C ALA A 64 -11.77 16.24 5.72
N VAL A 65 -12.06 15.33 4.78
CA VAL A 65 -13.38 14.72 4.56
C VAL A 65 -13.20 13.21 4.44
N ALA A 66 -14.22 12.44 4.82
CA ALA A 66 -14.20 10.98 4.70
C ALA A 66 -13.99 10.54 3.24
N SER A 67 -13.13 9.54 3.02
CA SER A 67 -12.75 9.09 1.67
C SER A 67 -13.94 8.69 0.80
N LEU A 68 -14.98 8.09 1.38
CA LEU A 68 -16.23 7.77 0.68
C LEU A 68 -16.88 9.03 0.10
N TRP A 69 -16.98 10.11 0.89
CA TRP A 69 -17.56 11.37 0.45
C TRP A 69 -16.80 11.97 -0.73
N VAL A 70 -15.47 11.95 -0.68
CA VAL A 70 -14.63 12.43 -1.79
C VAL A 70 -14.82 11.58 -3.03
N SER A 71 -14.95 10.25 -2.87
CA SER A 71 -15.21 9.34 -4.00
C SER A 71 -16.56 9.61 -4.66
N LEU A 72 -17.61 9.82 -3.86
CA LEU A 72 -18.94 10.18 -4.37
C LEU A 72 -18.92 11.55 -5.06
N LEU A 73 -18.24 12.54 -4.48
CA LEU A 73 -18.04 13.85 -5.08
C LEU A 73 -17.31 13.74 -6.43
N PHE A 74 -16.27 12.94 -6.50
CA PHE A 74 -15.55 12.65 -7.74
C PHE A 74 -16.49 12.13 -8.82
N PHE A 75 -17.24 11.04 -8.56
CA PHE A 75 -18.14 10.46 -9.55
C PHE A 75 -19.22 11.45 -9.99
N PHE A 76 -19.79 12.22 -9.06
CA PHE A 76 -20.78 13.22 -9.37
C PHE A 76 -20.22 14.33 -10.27
N LEU A 77 -19.10 14.96 -9.89
CA LEU A 77 -18.50 16.04 -10.66
C LEU A 77 -17.97 15.56 -12.01
N ALA A 78 -17.33 14.39 -12.05
CA ALA A 78 -16.81 13.85 -13.30
C ALA A 78 -17.93 13.56 -14.31
N ALA A 79 -19.03 12.95 -13.86
CA ALA A 79 -20.14 12.60 -14.74
C ALA A 79 -20.98 13.81 -15.17
N THR A 80 -21.07 14.86 -14.35
CA THR A 80 -21.93 16.03 -14.65
C THR A 80 -21.19 17.21 -15.26
N CYS A 81 -19.90 17.38 -14.96
CA CYS A 81 -19.12 18.56 -15.34
C CYS A 81 -18.09 18.31 -16.43
N THR A 82 -17.92 17.06 -16.89
CA THR A 82 -16.95 16.71 -17.94
C THR A 82 -17.64 16.01 -19.11
N SER A 83 -16.96 15.95 -20.25
CA SER A 83 -17.38 15.20 -21.43
C SER A 83 -16.77 13.79 -21.48
N VAL A 84 -16.08 13.35 -20.43
CA VAL A 84 -15.48 12.02 -20.36
C VAL A 84 -16.58 10.96 -20.29
N PRO A 85 -16.50 9.89 -21.09
CA PRO A 85 -17.51 8.83 -21.09
C PRO A 85 -17.72 8.22 -19.69
N THR A 86 -18.98 8.04 -19.29
CA THR A 86 -19.30 7.45 -17.98
C THR A 86 -18.69 6.07 -17.80
N ALA A 87 -18.57 5.27 -18.87
CA ALA A 87 -17.91 3.97 -18.84
C ALA A 87 -16.46 4.06 -18.37
N GLU A 88 -15.73 5.13 -18.74
CA GLU A 88 -14.36 5.35 -18.31
C GLU A 88 -14.30 5.89 -16.88
N ILE A 89 -15.21 6.82 -16.50
CA ILE A 89 -15.30 7.35 -15.15
C ILE A 89 -15.54 6.23 -14.12
N PHE A 90 -16.42 5.27 -14.46
CA PHE A 90 -16.79 4.15 -13.59
C PHE A 90 -15.97 2.86 -13.84
N SER A 91 -14.94 2.92 -14.69
CA SER A 91 -14.12 1.75 -15.07
C SER A 91 -13.46 1.05 -13.88
N GLY A 92 -13.19 1.79 -12.80
CA GLY A 92 -12.61 1.25 -11.58
C GLY A 92 -13.40 0.10 -10.96
N PHE A 93 -14.74 0.11 -11.05
CA PHE A 93 -15.59 -0.99 -10.54
C PHE A 93 -15.43 -2.29 -11.34
N GLY A 94 -15.11 -2.20 -12.64
CA GLY A 94 -14.85 -3.34 -13.51
C GLY A 94 -13.41 -3.87 -13.42
N SER A 95 -12.51 -3.16 -12.72
CA SER A 95 -11.11 -3.55 -12.64
C SER A 95 -10.88 -4.77 -11.75
N SER A 96 -9.92 -5.62 -12.13
CA SER A 96 -9.42 -6.71 -11.26
C SER A 96 -8.94 -6.18 -9.90
N ALA A 97 -8.43 -4.96 -9.86
CA ALA A 97 -7.97 -4.28 -8.65
C ALA A 97 -9.08 -4.08 -7.61
N PHE A 98 -10.26 -3.64 -8.02
CA PHE A 98 -11.41 -3.47 -7.12
C PHE A 98 -11.79 -4.80 -6.46
N TRP A 99 -11.91 -5.86 -7.25
CA TRP A 99 -12.27 -7.19 -6.78
C TRP A 99 -11.16 -7.83 -5.94
N LEU A 100 -9.90 -7.50 -6.20
CA LEU A 100 -8.78 -7.95 -5.39
C LEU A 100 -8.83 -7.38 -3.97
N VAL A 101 -9.19 -6.11 -3.81
CA VAL A 101 -9.33 -5.50 -2.47
C VAL A 101 -10.55 -6.02 -1.74
N PHE A 102 -11.67 -6.21 -2.43
CA PHE A 102 -12.86 -6.86 -1.86
C PHE A 102 -12.52 -8.26 -1.33
N SER A 103 -11.88 -9.08 -2.16
CA SER A 103 -11.45 -10.43 -1.81
C SER A 103 -10.40 -10.45 -0.71
N GLY A 104 -9.50 -9.47 -0.72
CA GLY A 104 -8.52 -9.28 0.33
C GLY A 104 -9.13 -9.03 1.70
N ALA A 105 -10.23 -8.28 1.75
CA ALA A 105 -10.99 -8.11 2.97
C ALA A 105 -11.63 -9.43 3.43
N ALA A 106 -12.13 -10.25 2.51
CA ALA A 106 -12.69 -11.58 2.81
C ALA A 106 -11.62 -12.56 3.30
N ILE A 107 -10.44 -12.59 2.69
CA ILE A 107 -9.29 -13.40 3.13
C ILE A 107 -8.86 -12.97 4.55
N GLY A 108 -8.72 -11.66 4.80
CA GLY A 108 -8.39 -11.14 6.12
C GLY A 108 -9.42 -11.50 7.19
N PHE A 109 -10.70 -11.44 6.83
CA PHE A 109 -11.81 -11.89 7.68
C PHE A 109 -11.72 -13.39 8.00
N ALA A 110 -11.50 -14.23 6.99
CA ALA A 110 -11.37 -15.68 7.15
C ALA A 110 -10.21 -16.06 8.07
N LEU A 111 -9.05 -15.41 7.92
CA LEU A 111 -7.88 -15.61 8.79
C LEU A 111 -8.16 -15.26 10.24
N LYS A 112 -8.86 -14.15 10.48
CA LYS A 112 -9.22 -13.70 11.83
C LYS A 112 -10.25 -14.62 12.46
N GLU A 113 -11.33 -14.96 11.74
CA GLU A 113 -12.42 -15.80 12.25
C GLU A 113 -11.98 -17.25 12.50
N SER A 114 -10.99 -17.75 11.79
CA SER A 114 -10.44 -19.09 12.03
C SER A 114 -9.52 -19.16 13.26
N GLY A 115 -8.99 -18.02 13.75
CA GLY A 115 -7.97 -17.98 14.80
C GLY A 115 -6.54 -18.27 14.29
N LEU A 116 -6.37 -18.47 12.99
CA LEU A 116 -5.07 -18.85 12.40
C LEU A 116 -4.00 -17.76 12.59
N SER A 117 -4.39 -16.49 12.55
CA SER A 117 -3.49 -15.36 12.78
C SER A 117 -2.84 -15.39 14.17
N GLU A 118 -3.62 -15.67 15.21
CA GLU A 118 -3.13 -15.74 16.60
C GLU A 118 -2.20 -16.95 16.79
N ARG A 119 -2.56 -18.09 16.21
CA ARG A 119 -1.75 -19.32 16.25
C ARG A 119 -0.37 -19.13 15.61
N ILE A 120 -0.30 -18.47 14.45
CA ILE A 120 0.97 -18.16 13.76
C ILE A 120 1.87 -17.33 14.69
N GLY A 121 1.31 -16.32 15.35
CA GLY A 121 2.05 -15.50 16.29
C GLY A 121 2.65 -16.27 17.46
N ILE A 122 1.85 -17.12 18.11
CA ILE A 122 2.31 -17.96 19.22
C ILE A 122 3.40 -18.94 18.77
N ALA A 123 3.24 -19.57 17.62
CA ALA A 123 4.23 -20.51 17.07
C ALA A 123 5.57 -19.82 16.79
N LEU A 124 5.54 -18.57 16.32
CA LEU A 124 6.73 -17.79 16.06
C LEU A 124 7.47 -17.42 17.36
N ALA A 125 6.76 -16.90 18.35
CA ALA A 125 7.34 -16.51 19.63
C ALA A 125 8.14 -17.66 20.28
N ARG A 126 7.66 -18.90 20.12
CA ARG A 126 8.35 -20.10 20.64
C ARG A 126 9.67 -20.43 19.93
N ARG A 127 9.83 -20.03 18.67
CA ARG A 127 11.03 -20.38 17.87
C ARG A 127 12.15 -19.34 17.94
N ILE A 128 11.82 -18.11 18.35
CA ILE A 128 12.76 -16.97 18.32
C ILE A 128 13.88 -17.14 19.36
N GLY A 129 13.58 -17.61 20.57
CA GLY A 129 14.55 -17.68 21.67
C GLY A 129 15.06 -16.29 22.11
N GLY A 130 16.13 -16.24 22.92
CA GLY A 130 16.65 -15.05 23.58
C GLY A 130 17.58 -14.16 22.76
N SER A 131 17.44 -14.05 21.45
CA SER A 131 18.30 -13.22 20.61
C SER A 131 17.51 -12.09 19.92
N TYR A 132 17.93 -10.84 20.15
CA TYR A 132 17.29 -9.68 19.53
C TYR A 132 17.34 -9.73 18.00
N LEU A 133 18.49 -10.10 17.41
CA LEU A 133 18.61 -10.25 15.95
C LEU A 133 17.68 -11.33 15.41
N LYS A 134 17.57 -12.47 16.09
CA LYS A 134 16.64 -13.53 15.68
C LYS A 134 15.20 -13.07 15.76
N ALA A 135 14.84 -12.24 16.75
CA ALA A 135 13.51 -11.65 16.85
C ALA A 135 13.22 -10.72 15.67
N LEU A 136 14.15 -9.83 15.33
CA LEU A 136 14.00 -8.93 14.18
C LEU A 136 13.85 -9.72 12.87
N LEU A 137 14.69 -10.71 12.62
CA LEU A 137 14.61 -11.58 11.45
C LEU A 137 13.26 -12.31 11.39
N ALA A 138 12.83 -12.88 12.51
CA ALA A 138 11.58 -13.62 12.57
C ALA A 138 10.36 -12.73 12.31
N PHE A 139 10.31 -11.50 12.85
CA PHE A 139 9.23 -10.55 12.58
C PHE A 139 9.29 -9.99 11.15
N ALA A 140 10.48 -9.81 10.55
CA ALA A 140 10.61 -9.45 9.15
C ALA A 140 10.05 -10.56 8.23
N ILE A 141 10.45 -11.80 8.48
CA ILE A 141 9.96 -12.97 7.74
C ILE A 141 8.44 -13.11 7.91
N LEU A 142 7.92 -12.96 9.12
CA LEU A 142 6.49 -13.04 9.37
C LEU A 142 5.72 -11.93 8.66
N SER A 143 6.23 -10.70 8.67
CA SER A 143 5.63 -9.57 7.96
C SER A 143 5.53 -9.85 6.45
N PHE A 144 6.58 -10.45 5.87
CA PHE A 144 6.56 -10.87 4.48
C PHE A 144 5.60 -12.05 4.23
N LEU A 145 5.68 -13.12 5.01
CA LEU A 145 4.81 -14.29 4.82
C LEU A 145 3.33 -13.94 4.95
N LEU A 146 2.99 -13.07 5.91
CA LEU A 146 1.62 -12.58 6.01
C LEU A 146 1.21 -11.70 4.82
N SER A 147 2.14 -11.05 4.12
CA SER A 147 1.80 -10.30 2.91
C SER A 147 1.38 -11.20 1.75
N LEU A 148 1.83 -12.44 1.70
CA LEU A 148 1.39 -13.42 0.69
C LEU A 148 -0.07 -13.84 0.87
N VAL A 149 -0.53 -13.92 2.12
CA VAL A 149 -1.87 -14.47 2.45
C VAL A 149 -2.87 -13.42 2.90
N MET A 150 -2.41 -12.20 3.22
CA MET A 150 -3.24 -11.15 3.78
C MET A 150 -3.04 -9.83 3.05
N PRO A 151 -3.90 -9.49 2.07
CA PRO A 151 -3.73 -8.30 1.23
C PRO A 151 -3.82 -6.96 1.97
N SER A 152 -4.41 -6.92 3.16
CA SER A 152 -4.58 -5.67 3.92
C SER A 152 -3.38 -5.36 4.79
N THR A 153 -2.61 -4.31 4.45
CA THR A 153 -1.52 -3.80 5.28
C THR A 153 -2.00 -3.38 6.69
N PHE A 154 -3.14 -2.69 6.77
CA PHE A 154 -3.75 -2.33 8.07
C PHE A 154 -4.08 -3.57 8.90
N GLY A 155 -4.64 -4.60 8.28
CA GLY A 155 -4.95 -5.87 8.92
C GLY A 155 -3.71 -6.58 9.45
N ARG A 156 -2.63 -6.65 8.65
CA ARG A 156 -1.35 -7.23 9.08
C ARG A 156 -0.79 -6.50 10.30
N ILE A 157 -0.74 -5.17 10.26
CA ILE A 157 -0.27 -4.33 11.37
C ILE A 157 -1.13 -4.58 12.62
N ALA A 158 -2.46 -4.60 12.49
CA ALA A 158 -3.38 -4.81 13.60
C ALA A 158 -3.20 -6.19 14.29
N ILE A 159 -2.73 -7.20 13.53
CA ILE A 159 -2.45 -8.54 14.05
C ILE A 159 -1.03 -8.61 14.62
N LEU A 160 -0.05 -8.09 13.88
CA LEU A 160 1.36 -8.24 14.25
C LEU A 160 1.77 -7.41 15.46
N ILE A 161 1.19 -6.22 15.66
CA ILE A 161 1.53 -5.36 16.81
C ILE A 161 1.20 -6.05 18.14
N PRO A 162 -0.02 -6.56 18.41
CA PRO A 162 -0.30 -7.30 19.64
C PRO A 162 0.64 -8.51 19.84
N ILE A 163 0.97 -9.23 18.76
CA ILE A 163 1.90 -10.36 18.81
C ILE A 163 3.31 -9.90 19.20
N ALA A 164 3.79 -8.81 18.59
CA ALA A 164 5.10 -8.23 18.90
C ALA A 164 5.17 -7.67 20.33
N ILE A 165 4.09 -7.04 20.79
CA ILE A 165 3.96 -6.57 22.18
C ILE A 165 4.02 -7.77 23.14
N GLY A 166 3.20 -8.79 22.89
CA GLY A 166 3.17 -10.00 23.72
C GLY A 166 4.54 -10.71 23.76
N TYR A 167 5.27 -10.78 22.63
CA TYR A 167 6.63 -11.25 22.60
C TYR A 167 7.54 -10.40 23.48
N CYS A 168 7.51 -9.07 23.35
CA CYS A 168 8.32 -8.17 24.15
C CYS A 168 8.04 -8.31 25.65
N ASP A 169 6.80 -8.50 26.04
CA ASP A 169 6.40 -8.70 27.44
C ASP A 169 6.95 -10.02 28.00
N VAL A 170 6.91 -11.10 27.21
CA VAL A 170 7.46 -12.40 27.57
C VAL A 170 8.97 -12.32 27.76
N VAL A 171 9.69 -11.63 26.87
CA VAL A 171 11.15 -11.50 26.96
C VAL A 171 11.61 -10.31 27.86
N LYS A 172 10.67 -9.74 28.62
CA LYS A 172 10.90 -8.68 29.61
C LYS A 172 11.52 -7.38 29.01
N LEU A 173 11.16 -7.05 27.79
CA LEU A 173 11.46 -5.73 27.22
C LEU A 173 10.40 -4.73 27.68
N ASP A 174 10.79 -3.79 28.52
CA ASP A 174 9.92 -2.75 29.06
C ASP A 174 9.28 -1.88 27.96
N ALA A 175 8.21 -1.18 28.30
CA ALA A 175 7.45 -0.35 27.35
C ALA A 175 8.31 0.72 26.66
N HIS A 176 9.37 1.19 27.32
CA HIS A 176 10.31 2.18 26.82
C HIS A 176 11.65 1.60 26.33
N ALA A 177 11.82 0.28 26.36
CA ALA A 177 13.04 -0.38 25.90
C ALA A 177 13.28 -0.11 24.41
N ASN A 178 14.54 0.06 24.04
CA ASN A 178 14.93 0.28 22.65
C ASN A 178 14.56 -0.93 21.77
N GLY A 179 14.82 -2.14 22.25
CA GLY A 179 14.50 -3.37 21.53
C GLY A 179 13.01 -3.51 21.20
N ARG A 180 12.14 -3.13 22.15
CA ARG A 180 10.68 -3.08 21.92
C ARG A 180 10.33 -2.10 20.80
N ARG A 181 10.90 -0.88 20.82
CA ARG A 181 10.70 0.10 19.75
C ARG A 181 11.17 -0.41 18.41
N GLY A 182 12.36 -1.02 18.35
CA GLY A 182 12.92 -1.58 17.11
C GLY A 182 12.08 -2.68 16.51
N ILE A 183 11.57 -3.63 17.33
CA ILE A 183 10.68 -4.71 16.87
C ILE A 183 9.35 -4.13 16.34
N LEU A 184 8.73 -3.21 17.08
CA LEU A 184 7.44 -2.63 16.68
C LEU A 184 7.58 -1.78 15.40
N LEU A 185 8.66 -1.00 15.27
CA LEU A 185 8.94 -0.22 14.06
C LEU A 185 9.19 -1.11 12.84
N LEU A 186 9.98 -2.19 13.01
CA LEU A 186 10.19 -3.17 11.96
C LEU A 186 8.87 -3.81 11.51
N VAL A 187 8.01 -4.18 12.44
CA VAL A 187 6.69 -4.76 12.14
C VAL A 187 5.82 -3.78 11.37
N ILE A 188 5.77 -2.52 11.80
CA ILE A 188 4.93 -1.49 11.17
C ILE A 188 5.42 -1.18 9.76
N VAL A 189 6.69 -0.82 9.62
CA VAL A 189 7.27 -0.42 8.33
C VAL A 189 7.44 -1.63 7.42
N GLY A 190 7.87 -2.78 7.95
CA GLY A 190 8.00 -4.02 7.20
C GLY A 190 6.69 -4.55 6.65
N SER A 191 5.58 -4.41 7.40
CA SER A 191 4.24 -4.76 6.89
C SER A 191 3.84 -3.95 5.66
N TYR A 192 4.37 -2.76 5.48
CA TYR A 192 4.13 -1.92 4.31
C TYR A 192 5.19 -2.14 3.22
N GLU A 193 6.47 -1.97 3.55
CA GLU A 193 7.55 -1.93 2.56
C GLU A 193 7.85 -3.31 1.94
N LEU A 194 7.85 -4.40 2.73
CA LEU A 194 8.05 -5.75 2.19
C LEU A 194 6.88 -6.19 1.32
N ALA A 195 5.68 -5.74 1.66
CA ALA A 195 4.48 -6.02 0.90
C ALA A 195 4.45 -5.34 -0.48
N ALA A 196 5.25 -4.31 -0.71
CA ALA A 196 5.37 -3.68 -2.02
C ALA A 196 5.87 -4.64 -3.11
N ALA A 197 6.58 -5.70 -2.73
CA ALA A 197 7.01 -6.75 -3.66
C ALA A 197 5.92 -7.81 -3.96
N VAL A 198 4.76 -7.74 -3.33
CA VAL A 198 3.66 -8.71 -3.48
C VAL A 198 2.43 -7.99 -4.01
N LEU A 199 2.03 -8.28 -5.24
CA LEU A 199 1.02 -7.53 -5.99
C LEU A 199 -0.27 -7.26 -5.18
N PRO A 200 -0.96 -8.25 -4.59
CA PRO A 200 -2.22 -7.99 -3.87
C PRO A 200 -2.03 -7.40 -2.47
N ALA A 201 -0.80 -7.33 -1.96
CA ALA A 201 -0.55 -7.10 -0.55
C ALA A 201 -0.51 -5.62 -0.14
N ASN A 202 -0.40 -4.72 -1.10
CA ASN A 202 -0.25 -3.30 -0.82
C ASN A 202 -1.20 -2.48 -1.70
N LEU A 203 -1.87 -1.49 -1.12
CA LEU A 203 -2.87 -0.70 -1.81
C LEU A 203 -2.33 0.06 -3.04
N PRO A 204 -1.17 0.74 -2.98
CA PRO A 204 -0.61 1.38 -4.17
C PRO A 204 -0.30 0.38 -5.31
N ASN A 205 0.15 -0.84 -5.01
CA ASN A 205 0.34 -1.88 -6.02
C ASN A 205 -0.96 -2.17 -6.77
N VAL A 206 -2.05 -2.31 -6.03
CA VAL A 206 -3.36 -2.67 -6.57
C VAL A 206 -3.94 -1.53 -7.40
N ILE A 207 -3.80 -0.29 -6.92
CA ILE A 207 -4.21 0.92 -7.66
C ILE A 207 -3.40 1.02 -8.96
N MET A 208 -2.08 0.90 -8.88
CA MET A 208 -1.20 0.89 -10.06
C MET A 208 -1.64 -0.19 -11.07
N ALA A 209 -1.83 -1.42 -10.60
CA ALA A 209 -2.24 -2.53 -11.49
C ALA A 209 -3.57 -2.24 -12.19
N GLY A 210 -4.56 -1.70 -11.46
CA GLY A 210 -5.85 -1.32 -12.03
C GLY A 210 -5.74 -0.18 -13.06
N ILE A 211 -4.89 0.81 -12.81
CA ILE A 211 -4.63 1.89 -13.76
C ILE A 211 -3.93 1.34 -15.03
N LEU A 212 -2.93 0.48 -14.87
CA LEU A 212 -2.21 -0.12 -15.99
C LEU A 212 -3.13 -1.02 -16.85
N GLU A 213 -4.02 -1.78 -16.20
CA GLU A 213 -5.04 -2.58 -16.88
C GLU A 213 -5.98 -1.68 -17.71
N GLN A 214 -6.52 -0.62 -17.12
CA GLN A 214 -7.50 0.26 -17.78
C GLN A 214 -6.88 1.19 -18.84
N SER A 215 -5.69 1.72 -18.58
CA SER A 215 -5.06 2.72 -19.46
C SER A 215 -4.18 2.13 -20.55
N HIS A 216 -3.60 0.94 -20.32
CA HIS A 216 -2.59 0.35 -21.20
C HIS A 216 -2.90 -1.11 -21.59
N GLY A 217 -3.95 -1.72 -21.08
CA GLY A 217 -4.24 -3.15 -21.27
C GLY A 217 -3.14 -4.06 -20.67
N LEU A 218 -2.35 -3.56 -19.73
CA LEU A 218 -1.25 -4.29 -19.10
C LEU A 218 -1.77 -5.06 -17.89
N HIS A 219 -1.91 -6.37 -18.05
CA HIS A 219 -2.28 -7.27 -16.95
C HIS A 219 -1.03 -7.75 -16.22
N LEU A 220 -0.84 -7.29 -14.99
CA LEU A 220 0.27 -7.74 -14.14
C LEU A 220 -0.06 -9.11 -13.54
N ARG A 221 0.82 -10.09 -13.79
CA ARG A 221 0.71 -11.42 -13.19
C ARG A 221 1.36 -11.43 -11.81
N PHE A 222 0.79 -12.17 -10.88
CA PHE A 222 1.34 -12.30 -9.53
C PHE A 222 2.76 -12.86 -9.52
N SER A 223 2.98 -13.96 -10.24
CA SER A 223 4.27 -14.64 -10.33
C SER A 223 5.35 -13.76 -10.94
N GLU A 224 5.02 -13.07 -12.05
CA GLU A 224 5.91 -12.11 -12.69
C GLU A 224 6.25 -10.94 -11.77
N TYR A 225 5.24 -10.35 -11.14
CA TYR A 225 5.42 -9.22 -10.23
C TYR A 225 6.33 -9.60 -9.05
N LEU A 226 6.09 -10.76 -8.45
CA LEU A 226 6.92 -11.26 -7.37
C LEU A 226 8.37 -11.49 -7.84
N LEU A 227 8.58 -12.09 -9.03
CA LEU A 227 9.92 -12.28 -9.60
C LEU A 227 10.66 -10.95 -9.79
N LEU A 228 9.97 -9.91 -10.28
CA LEU A 228 10.56 -8.59 -10.54
C LEU A 228 11.05 -7.91 -9.26
N PHE A 229 10.33 -8.07 -8.14
CA PHE A 229 10.57 -7.30 -6.93
C PHE A 229 11.12 -8.10 -5.75
N PHE A 230 11.03 -9.44 -5.74
CA PHE A 230 11.40 -10.27 -4.59
C PHE A 230 12.86 -10.08 -4.14
N PRO A 231 13.89 -10.13 -5.02
CA PRO A 231 15.27 -10.04 -4.56
C PRO A 231 15.58 -8.71 -3.86
N ALA A 232 15.19 -7.60 -4.44
CA ALA A 232 15.45 -6.28 -3.87
C ALA A 232 14.41 -5.89 -2.81
N GLY A 233 13.13 -6.04 -3.12
CA GLY A 233 12.02 -5.57 -2.28
C GLY A 233 11.74 -6.46 -1.06
N VAL A 234 12.20 -7.72 -1.05
CA VAL A 234 12.04 -8.60 0.11
C VAL A 234 13.39 -8.89 0.77
N ILE A 235 14.36 -9.43 0.04
CA ILE A 235 15.62 -9.87 0.66
C ILE A 235 16.45 -8.66 1.10
N VAL A 236 16.78 -7.75 0.17
CA VAL A 236 17.64 -6.60 0.50
C VAL A 236 16.91 -5.62 1.41
N ARG A 237 15.64 -5.33 1.13
CA ARG A 237 14.84 -4.44 1.99
C ARG A 237 14.59 -5.04 3.37
N GLY A 238 14.34 -6.34 3.48
CA GLY A 238 14.25 -7.04 4.76
C GLY A 238 15.54 -6.92 5.56
N ALA A 239 16.69 -7.09 4.92
CA ALA A 239 17.99 -6.88 5.56
C ALA A 239 18.18 -5.41 6.02
N VAL A 240 17.79 -4.44 5.18
CA VAL A 240 17.84 -3.00 5.54
C VAL A 240 16.98 -2.71 6.77
N LEU A 241 15.74 -3.20 6.81
CA LEU A 241 14.83 -3.01 7.94
C LEU A 241 15.39 -3.64 9.23
N VAL A 242 15.91 -4.86 9.14
CA VAL A 242 16.53 -5.57 10.28
C VAL A 242 17.77 -4.82 10.78
N LEU A 243 18.67 -4.42 9.88
CA LEU A 243 19.90 -3.72 10.24
C LEU A 243 19.60 -2.33 10.83
N ALA A 244 18.67 -1.59 10.25
CA ALA A 244 18.24 -0.30 10.80
C ALA A 244 17.66 -0.46 12.22
N SER A 245 16.80 -1.47 12.46
CA SER A 245 16.30 -1.76 13.81
C SER A 245 17.43 -2.16 14.76
N TYR A 246 18.34 -3.01 14.30
CA TYR A 246 19.44 -3.52 15.13
C TYR A 246 20.42 -2.41 15.56
N TRP A 247 20.73 -1.47 14.67
CA TRP A 247 21.69 -0.39 14.95
C TRP A 247 21.06 0.80 15.68
N LEU A 248 19.85 1.21 15.31
CA LEU A 248 19.21 2.37 15.92
C LEU A 248 18.57 2.07 17.27
N PHE A 249 18.18 0.81 17.50
CA PHE A 249 17.43 0.37 18.67
C PHE A 249 18.07 -0.88 19.29
N ALA A 250 19.42 -0.91 19.36
CA ALA A 250 20.15 -2.01 19.95
C ALA A 250 19.67 -2.31 21.38
N ASP A 251 19.45 -3.59 21.67
CA ASP A 251 19.03 -4.08 22.98
C ASP A 251 19.42 -5.54 23.16
N THR A 252 19.30 -6.03 24.40
CA THR A 252 19.51 -7.43 24.74
C THR A 252 18.19 -8.07 25.17
N VAL A 253 17.96 -9.27 24.67
CA VAL A 253 16.75 -10.05 24.98
C VAL A 253 17.12 -11.21 25.87
N GLY A 254 16.42 -11.35 27.00
CA GLY A 254 16.63 -12.44 27.94
C GLY A 254 16.11 -13.80 27.38
N GLU A 255 16.73 -14.89 27.77
CA GLU A 255 16.19 -16.22 27.49
C GLU A 255 14.91 -16.46 28.31
N VAL A 256 13.86 -16.88 27.65
CA VAL A 256 12.59 -17.23 28.31
C VAL A 256 12.08 -18.56 27.76
N GLU A 257 11.76 -19.47 28.67
CA GLU A 257 11.06 -20.70 28.35
C GLU A 257 9.56 -20.42 28.14
N ILE A 258 9.08 -20.62 26.93
CA ILE A 258 7.65 -20.54 26.61
C ILE A 258 7.04 -21.94 26.67
N PRO A 259 6.04 -22.19 27.57
CA PRO A 259 5.45 -23.52 27.73
C PRO A 259 4.94 -24.11 26.41
N ALA A 260 5.25 -25.40 26.19
CA ALA A 260 4.88 -26.11 24.97
C ALA A 260 3.45 -26.64 25.02
N ALA A 261 2.44 -25.79 24.78
CA ALA A 261 1.10 -26.29 24.51
C ALA A 261 0.92 -26.52 23.00
N ARG A 262 0.87 -27.75 22.55
CA ARG A 262 0.48 -28.12 21.19
C ARG A 262 -1.03 -28.32 21.16
N VAL A 263 -1.76 -27.36 20.61
CA VAL A 263 -3.19 -27.51 20.35
C VAL A 263 -3.36 -27.99 18.91
N ALA A 264 -4.10 -29.07 18.67
CA ALA A 264 -4.40 -29.56 17.31
C ALA A 264 -5.13 -28.49 16.49
N LEU A 265 -4.94 -28.50 15.16
CA LEU A 265 -5.66 -27.60 14.26
C LEU A 265 -7.15 -27.93 14.26
N GLY A 266 -7.97 -26.91 14.45
CA GLY A 266 -9.42 -27.01 14.39
C GLY A 266 -9.93 -27.10 12.95
N ARG A 267 -11.17 -27.53 12.77
CA ARG A 267 -11.82 -27.69 11.46
C ARG A 267 -11.89 -26.35 10.68
N ARG A 268 -12.12 -25.23 11.41
CA ARG A 268 -12.16 -23.89 10.80
C ARG A 268 -10.78 -23.41 10.34
N GLU A 269 -9.74 -23.73 11.11
CA GLU A 269 -8.36 -23.40 10.73
C GLU A 269 -7.95 -24.20 9.49
N TRP A 270 -8.25 -25.50 9.43
CA TRP A 270 -7.98 -26.33 8.25
C TRP A 270 -8.72 -25.83 7.02
N HIS A 271 -9.98 -25.45 7.14
CA HIS A 271 -10.75 -24.88 6.04
C HIS A 271 -10.08 -23.61 5.49
N ALA A 272 -9.69 -22.66 6.36
CA ALA A 272 -8.98 -21.45 5.95
C ALA A 272 -7.62 -21.78 5.30
N ILE A 273 -6.83 -22.70 5.88
CA ILE A 273 -5.53 -23.13 5.34
C ILE A 273 -5.67 -23.70 3.94
N VAL A 274 -6.62 -24.62 3.73
CA VAL A 274 -6.81 -25.26 2.43
C VAL A 274 -7.21 -24.26 1.37
N LEU A 275 -8.18 -23.39 1.65
CA LEU A 275 -8.62 -22.38 0.70
C LEU A 275 -7.51 -21.36 0.39
N LEU A 276 -6.74 -20.94 1.39
CA LEU A 276 -5.58 -20.09 1.19
C LEU A 276 -4.49 -20.76 0.37
N ALA A 277 -4.20 -22.03 0.64
CA ALA A 277 -3.20 -22.79 -0.11
C ALA A 277 -3.61 -22.91 -1.59
N ILE A 278 -4.88 -23.19 -1.87
CA ILE A 278 -5.42 -23.22 -3.24
C ILE A 278 -5.31 -21.83 -3.90
N THR A 279 -5.68 -20.77 -3.19
CA THR A 279 -5.60 -19.39 -3.71
C THR A 279 -4.17 -18.99 -4.04
N LEU A 280 -3.22 -19.30 -3.14
CA LEU A 280 -1.80 -19.06 -3.39
C LEU A 280 -1.27 -19.91 -4.56
N ALA A 281 -1.64 -21.19 -4.63
CA ALA A 281 -1.25 -22.03 -5.76
C ALA A 281 -1.74 -21.45 -7.08
N LEU A 282 -2.99 -20.98 -7.15
CA LEU A 282 -3.54 -20.33 -8.32
C LEU A 282 -2.82 -19.00 -8.63
N TRP A 283 -2.48 -18.18 -7.63
CA TRP A 283 -1.70 -16.96 -7.88
C TRP A 283 -0.28 -17.27 -8.40
N PHE A 284 0.39 -18.30 -7.87
CA PHE A 284 1.72 -18.69 -8.36
C PHE A 284 1.69 -19.35 -9.75
N THR A 285 0.57 -19.89 -10.16
CA THR A 285 0.37 -20.53 -11.48
C THR A 285 -0.37 -19.65 -12.46
N ASP A 286 -0.54 -18.37 -12.20
CA ASP A 286 -1.27 -17.42 -13.06
C ASP A 286 -0.67 -17.28 -14.47
N ALA A 287 0.61 -17.59 -14.62
CA ALA A 287 1.27 -17.70 -15.93
C ALA A 287 0.69 -18.81 -16.82
N VAL A 288 0.04 -19.83 -16.23
CA VAL A 288 -0.55 -20.97 -16.97
C VAL A 288 -2.01 -20.72 -17.30
N HIS A 289 -2.81 -20.27 -16.35
CA HIS A 289 -4.25 -20.11 -16.55
C HIS A 289 -4.69 -18.69 -16.93
N HIS A 290 -3.80 -17.69 -16.83
CA HIS A 290 -4.02 -16.28 -17.22
C HIS A 290 -5.20 -15.58 -16.52
N VAL A 291 -5.69 -16.09 -15.39
CA VAL A 291 -6.76 -15.46 -14.60
C VAL A 291 -6.15 -14.38 -13.70
N ALA A 292 -6.66 -13.16 -13.82
CA ALA A 292 -6.15 -12.05 -13.01
C ALA A 292 -6.35 -12.30 -11.49
N PRO A 293 -5.42 -11.84 -10.62
CA PRO A 293 -5.44 -12.13 -9.18
C PRO A 293 -6.75 -11.75 -8.47
N GLY A 294 -7.43 -10.70 -8.92
CA GLY A 294 -8.71 -10.28 -8.34
C GLY A 294 -9.82 -11.31 -8.52
N TRP A 295 -9.86 -11.99 -9.67
CA TRP A 295 -10.87 -13.02 -9.95
C TRP A 295 -10.59 -14.31 -9.16
N VAL A 296 -9.33 -14.69 -9.01
CA VAL A 296 -8.93 -15.80 -8.13
C VAL A 296 -9.33 -15.51 -6.68
N GLY A 297 -9.08 -14.28 -6.19
CA GLY A 297 -9.51 -13.84 -4.87
C GLY A 297 -11.04 -13.85 -4.72
N LEU A 298 -11.79 -13.44 -5.74
CA LEU A 298 -13.26 -13.52 -5.73
C LEU A 298 -13.74 -14.99 -5.65
N GLY A 299 -13.06 -15.91 -6.34
CA GLY A 299 -13.28 -17.34 -6.22
C GLY A 299 -13.10 -17.85 -4.77
N PHE A 300 -12.01 -17.44 -4.10
CA PHE A 300 -11.85 -17.70 -2.66
C PHE A 300 -13.05 -17.22 -1.87
N THR A 301 -13.47 -15.97 -2.09
CA THR A 301 -14.57 -15.33 -1.36
C THR A 301 -15.86 -16.11 -1.51
N LEU A 302 -16.20 -16.49 -2.73
CA LEU A 302 -17.41 -17.28 -3.05
C LEU A 302 -17.37 -18.64 -2.35
N VAL A 303 -16.28 -19.41 -2.48
CA VAL A 303 -16.17 -20.74 -1.87
C VAL A 303 -16.17 -20.64 -0.35
N TYR A 304 -15.43 -19.67 0.23
CA TYR A 304 -15.38 -19.49 1.68
C TYR A 304 -16.79 -19.24 2.28
N PHE A 305 -17.56 -18.32 1.73
CA PHE A 305 -18.88 -18.03 2.27
C PHE A 305 -19.93 -19.09 1.92
N ALA A 306 -19.82 -19.76 0.77
CA ALA A 306 -20.69 -20.89 0.44
C ALA A 306 -20.51 -22.09 1.36
N THR A 307 -19.30 -22.28 1.91
CA THR A 307 -18.96 -23.41 2.79
C THR A 307 -18.91 -23.01 4.29
N SER A 308 -19.18 -21.74 4.60
CA SER A 308 -19.24 -21.19 5.95
C SER A 308 -20.69 -20.99 6.41
N PRO A 309 -20.96 -20.93 7.74
CA PRO A 309 -22.28 -20.57 8.24
C PRO A 309 -22.77 -19.20 7.72
N PRO A 310 -24.05 -19.03 7.37
CA PRO A 310 -24.58 -17.78 6.80
C PRO A 310 -24.27 -16.52 7.65
N ALA A 311 -24.27 -16.63 8.97
CA ALA A 311 -23.91 -15.54 9.88
C ALA A 311 -22.50 -14.98 9.68
N GLN A 312 -21.58 -15.71 9.03
CA GLN A 312 -20.25 -15.19 8.72
C GLN A 312 -20.30 -14.17 7.57
N LEU A 313 -21.13 -14.38 6.56
CA LEU A 313 -21.34 -13.42 5.50
C LEU A 313 -21.93 -12.11 6.03
N GLU A 314 -22.91 -12.17 6.92
CA GLU A 314 -23.49 -10.98 7.57
C GLU A 314 -22.44 -10.22 8.37
N ARG A 315 -21.62 -10.93 9.17
CA ARG A 315 -20.52 -10.29 9.92
C ARG A 315 -19.45 -9.69 9.00
N PHE A 316 -19.11 -10.36 7.91
CA PHE A 316 -18.18 -9.83 6.92
C PHE A 316 -18.70 -8.53 6.31
N THR A 317 -19.95 -8.51 5.84
CA THR A 317 -20.56 -7.32 5.22
C THR A 317 -20.64 -6.15 6.22
N ALA A 318 -20.91 -6.42 7.48
CA ALA A 318 -20.91 -5.41 8.54
C ALA A 318 -19.51 -4.84 8.85
N THR A 319 -18.44 -5.59 8.58
CA THR A 319 -17.04 -5.16 8.81
C THR A 319 -16.37 -4.62 7.56
N LEU A 320 -17.01 -4.77 6.39
CA LEU A 320 -16.46 -4.35 5.11
C LEU A 320 -16.31 -2.83 5.05
N LYS A 321 -15.11 -2.36 4.82
CA LYS A 321 -14.81 -0.93 4.67
C LYS A 321 -15.18 -0.45 3.27
N MET A 322 -16.44 -0.06 3.09
CA MET A 322 -16.96 0.44 1.82
C MET A 322 -16.18 1.67 1.31
N ASP A 323 -15.74 2.54 2.21
CA ASP A 323 -14.93 3.72 1.88
C ASP A 323 -13.66 3.38 1.10
N LEU A 324 -13.00 2.26 1.43
CA LEU A 324 -11.81 1.79 0.73
C LEU A 324 -12.14 1.32 -0.69
N LEU A 325 -13.23 0.58 -0.87
CA LEU A 325 -13.65 0.08 -2.19
C LEU A 325 -14.03 1.23 -3.13
N TRP A 326 -14.82 2.18 -2.64
CA TRP A 326 -15.19 3.36 -3.41
C TRP A 326 -13.98 4.25 -3.75
N PHE A 327 -13.03 4.38 -2.81
CA PHE A 327 -11.77 5.09 -3.05
C PHE A 327 -10.98 4.47 -4.22
N ILE A 328 -10.86 3.14 -4.28
CA ILE A 328 -10.13 2.46 -5.36
C ILE A 328 -10.84 2.68 -6.70
N ALA A 329 -12.15 2.50 -6.74
CA ALA A 329 -12.91 2.75 -7.97
C ALA A 329 -12.75 4.20 -8.44
N ALA A 330 -12.83 5.17 -7.52
CA ALA A 330 -12.72 6.59 -7.83
C ALA A 330 -11.31 6.98 -8.29
N ILE A 331 -10.24 6.44 -7.67
CA ILE A 331 -8.86 6.80 -8.04
C ILE A 331 -8.48 6.26 -9.42
N ILE A 332 -9.01 5.09 -9.80
CA ILE A 332 -8.84 4.54 -11.15
C ILE A 332 -9.62 5.38 -12.17
N GLY A 333 -10.87 5.74 -11.87
CA GLY A 333 -11.67 6.63 -12.72
C GLY A 333 -11.06 8.03 -12.84
N LEU A 334 -10.44 8.56 -11.78
CA LEU A 334 -9.72 9.84 -11.81
C LEU A 334 -8.57 9.81 -12.82
N THR A 335 -7.87 8.68 -12.93
CA THR A 335 -6.82 8.51 -13.94
C THR A 335 -7.37 8.62 -15.36
N ALA A 336 -8.57 8.09 -15.61
CA ALA A 336 -9.24 8.27 -16.90
C ALA A 336 -9.46 9.75 -17.22
N LEU A 337 -9.90 10.58 -16.25
CA LEU A 337 -10.00 12.02 -16.43
C LEU A 337 -8.67 12.68 -16.80
N VAL A 338 -7.59 12.29 -16.08
CA VAL A 338 -6.25 12.85 -16.35
C VAL A 338 -5.76 12.47 -17.76
N ASN A 339 -6.11 11.30 -18.25
CA ASN A 339 -5.75 10.87 -19.61
C ASN A 339 -6.45 11.72 -20.71
N HIS A 340 -7.63 12.29 -20.42
CA HIS A 340 -8.33 13.19 -21.32
C HIS A 340 -7.77 14.63 -21.34
N LEU A 341 -6.83 14.98 -20.44
CA LEU A 341 -6.19 16.30 -20.47
C LEU A 341 -5.33 16.46 -21.72
N GLY A 342 -5.54 17.53 -22.48
CA GLY A 342 -4.72 17.91 -23.62
C GLY A 342 -3.35 18.52 -23.26
N VAL A 343 -2.93 18.44 -22.01
CA VAL A 343 -1.65 19.01 -21.54
C VAL A 343 -0.49 18.32 -22.22
N ARG A 344 0.28 19.06 -23.01
CA ARG A 344 1.53 18.60 -23.59
C ARG A 344 2.63 18.72 -22.52
N VAL A 345 3.38 17.66 -22.31
CA VAL A 345 4.64 17.75 -21.56
C VAL A 345 5.60 18.58 -22.42
N PRO A 346 6.20 19.66 -21.89
CA PRO A 346 7.13 20.45 -22.66
C PRO A 346 8.28 19.58 -23.19
N ASP A 347 8.60 19.72 -24.47
CA ASP A 347 9.74 19.02 -25.12
C ASP A 347 11.11 19.40 -24.52
N ALA A 348 11.11 20.44 -23.68
CA ALA A 348 12.30 21.01 -23.02
C ALA A 348 12.83 20.18 -21.83
N LEU A 349 12.11 19.20 -21.33
CA LEU A 349 12.72 18.23 -20.43
C LEU A 349 13.63 17.33 -21.28
N ALA A 350 14.94 17.38 -21.04
CA ALA A 350 15.98 16.64 -21.77
C ALA A 350 15.74 15.12 -21.68
N LEU A 351 14.73 14.63 -22.42
CA LEU A 351 14.26 13.25 -22.42
C LEU A 351 15.19 12.35 -23.24
N ASP A 352 16.04 12.94 -24.11
CA ASP A 352 16.95 12.17 -24.94
C ASP A 352 17.94 11.35 -24.11
N ALA A 353 18.50 11.94 -23.04
CA ALA A 353 19.37 11.20 -22.13
C ALA A 353 18.68 10.04 -21.39
N LEU A 354 17.38 10.15 -21.15
CA LEU A 354 16.59 9.06 -20.56
C LEU A 354 16.26 7.97 -21.58
N ARG A 355 16.15 8.33 -22.86
CA ARG A 355 15.93 7.38 -23.95
C ARG A 355 17.15 6.52 -24.21
N ASP A 356 18.34 7.14 -24.15
CA ASP A 356 19.60 6.47 -24.46
C ASP A 356 20.10 5.56 -23.32
N SER A 357 19.56 5.72 -22.08
CA SER A 357 19.99 4.95 -20.93
C SER A 357 18.79 4.45 -20.09
N PRO A 358 18.35 3.19 -20.31
CA PRO A 358 17.28 2.58 -19.50
C PRO A 358 17.56 2.61 -17.99
N MET A 359 18.84 2.48 -17.61
CA MET A 359 19.26 2.54 -16.21
C MET A 359 19.07 3.94 -15.63
N LEU A 360 19.43 4.99 -16.35
CA LEU A 360 19.22 6.38 -15.92
C LEU A 360 17.72 6.69 -15.84
N ALA A 361 16.94 6.23 -16.82
CA ALA A 361 15.49 6.36 -16.81
C ALA A 361 14.88 5.71 -15.56
N TYR A 362 15.30 4.50 -15.21
CA TYR A 362 14.83 3.81 -14.01
C TYR A 362 15.09 4.63 -12.75
N PHE A 363 16.32 5.13 -12.55
CA PHE A 363 16.65 5.94 -11.37
C PHE A 363 15.88 7.27 -11.34
N ALA A 364 15.79 7.96 -12.47
CA ALA A 364 15.05 9.23 -12.58
C ALA A 364 13.55 9.04 -12.28
N LEU A 365 12.94 8.00 -12.85
CA LEU A 365 11.53 7.68 -12.65
C LEU A 365 11.23 7.19 -11.23
N THR A 366 12.13 6.40 -10.63
CA THR A 366 12.02 6.04 -9.20
C THR A 366 12.13 7.27 -8.30
N ALA A 367 13.07 8.18 -8.59
CA ALA A 367 13.19 9.44 -7.86
C ALA A 367 11.95 10.33 -8.02
N LEU A 368 11.38 10.40 -9.22
CA LEU A 368 10.11 11.09 -9.48
C LEU A 368 8.99 10.54 -8.58
N SER A 369 8.86 9.21 -8.47
CA SER A 369 7.88 8.58 -7.61
C SER A 369 8.08 8.96 -6.13
N ILE A 370 9.34 8.93 -5.64
CA ILE A 370 9.65 9.40 -4.28
C ILE A 370 9.20 10.86 -4.08
N VAL A 371 9.50 11.73 -5.05
CA VAL A 371 9.12 13.16 -4.98
C VAL A 371 7.61 13.33 -4.98
N VAL A 372 6.90 12.61 -5.84
CA VAL A 372 5.42 12.64 -5.87
C VAL A 372 4.85 12.21 -4.51
N CYS A 373 5.43 11.23 -3.84
CA CYS A 373 5.01 10.79 -2.51
C CYS A 373 5.21 11.85 -1.41
N PHE A 374 6.02 12.89 -1.61
CA PHE A 374 6.05 14.04 -0.69
C PHE A 374 4.85 14.98 -0.85
N ALA A 375 4.30 15.06 -2.06
CA ALA A 375 3.13 15.90 -2.35
C ALA A 375 1.81 15.20 -2.01
N VAL A 376 1.78 13.86 -2.21
CA VAL A 376 0.60 13.02 -1.94
C VAL A 376 1.00 11.78 -1.14
N THR A 377 0.02 11.00 -0.69
CA THR A 377 0.34 9.71 -0.05
C THR A 377 0.71 8.66 -1.11
N SER A 378 1.43 7.62 -0.69
CA SER A 378 1.77 6.48 -1.55
C SER A 378 0.55 5.83 -2.23
N ASN A 379 -0.63 5.92 -1.62
CA ASN A 379 -1.87 5.38 -2.21
C ASN A 379 -2.37 6.21 -3.41
N ALA A 380 -2.14 7.52 -3.41
CA ALA A 380 -2.55 8.40 -4.50
C ALA A 380 -1.46 8.57 -5.59
N GLU A 381 -0.22 8.19 -5.26
CA GLU A 381 0.93 8.32 -6.17
C GLU A 381 0.69 7.68 -7.55
N PRO A 382 0.18 6.44 -7.69
CA PRO A 382 0.03 5.82 -9.00
C PRO A 382 -0.90 6.61 -9.94
N ALA A 383 -1.91 7.27 -9.39
CA ALA A 383 -2.86 8.06 -10.18
C ALA A 383 -2.24 9.32 -10.79
N LEU A 384 -1.16 9.83 -10.20
CA LEU A 384 -0.39 10.96 -10.75
C LEU A 384 0.79 10.49 -11.59
N TYR A 385 1.51 9.48 -11.10
CA TYR A 385 2.72 8.98 -11.73
C TYR A 385 2.43 8.34 -13.10
N VAL A 386 1.45 7.43 -13.18
CA VAL A 386 1.20 6.67 -14.41
C VAL A 386 0.86 7.59 -15.59
N PRO A 387 -0.06 8.55 -15.53
CA PRO A 387 -0.33 9.44 -16.64
C PRO A 387 0.87 10.30 -17.06
N ILE A 388 1.66 10.79 -16.08
CA ILE A 388 2.86 11.59 -16.36
C ILE A 388 3.88 10.74 -17.10
N VAL A 389 4.21 9.58 -16.57
CA VAL A 389 5.25 8.71 -17.14
C VAL A 389 4.81 8.11 -18.46
N SER A 390 3.55 7.76 -18.65
CA SER A 390 3.02 7.29 -19.92
C SER A 390 3.24 8.30 -21.05
N ARG A 391 3.04 9.58 -20.78
CA ARG A 391 3.29 10.66 -21.74
C ARG A 391 4.78 10.86 -22.03
N LEU A 392 5.64 10.74 -21.00
CA LEU A 392 7.09 10.81 -21.15
C LEU A 392 7.64 9.64 -21.97
N LEU A 393 7.07 8.44 -21.81
CA LEU A 393 7.54 7.20 -22.44
C LEU A 393 6.88 6.89 -23.78
N ALA A 394 5.81 7.60 -24.18
CA ALA A 394 5.11 7.39 -25.47
C ALA A 394 6.00 7.47 -26.73
N GLN A 395 7.26 7.83 -26.57
CA GLN A 395 8.24 8.05 -27.64
C GLN A 395 9.35 7.00 -27.72
N GLY A 396 9.13 5.76 -27.18
CA GLY A 396 10.04 4.64 -27.52
C GLY A 396 10.88 4.03 -26.40
N LEU A 397 10.62 4.33 -25.13
CA LEU A 397 11.25 3.67 -23.98
C LEU A 397 10.45 2.43 -23.53
N HIS A 398 11.13 1.56 -22.78
CA HIS A 398 10.51 0.37 -22.16
C HIS A 398 9.38 0.77 -21.21
N LEU A 399 8.18 0.98 -21.75
CA LEU A 399 7.00 1.48 -21.03
C LEU A 399 6.74 0.71 -19.73
N LYS A 400 6.80 -0.62 -19.78
CA LYS A 400 6.58 -1.46 -18.61
C LYS A 400 7.58 -1.20 -17.48
N ALA A 401 8.87 -1.12 -17.79
CA ALA A 401 9.91 -0.84 -16.80
C ALA A 401 9.73 0.55 -16.17
N GLY A 402 9.46 1.56 -16.99
CA GLY A 402 9.23 2.92 -16.51
C GLY A 402 8.00 3.03 -15.61
N LEU A 403 6.89 2.38 -15.99
CA LEU A 403 5.68 2.37 -15.19
C LEU A 403 5.85 1.59 -13.87
N LEU A 404 6.64 0.52 -13.86
CA LEU A 404 6.88 -0.28 -12.66
C LEU A 404 7.97 0.31 -11.74
N ALA A 405 8.80 1.24 -12.20
CA ALA A 405 9.82 1.90 -11.39
C ALA A 405 9.24 2.61 -10.16
N GLN A 406 7.98 3.06 -10.21
CA GLN A 406 7.26 3.68 -9.10
C GLN A 406 7.18 2.79 -7.86
N VAL A 407 7.20 1.46 -8.02
CA VAL A 407 7.08 0.52 -6.90
C VAL A 407 8.19 0.71 -5.88
N MET A 408 9.42 0.87 -6.36
CA MET A 408 10.55 1.17 -5.46
C MET A 408 10.45 2.58 -4.87
N GLY A 409 9.84 3.52 -5.58
CA GLY A 409 9.62 4.89 -5.12
C GLY A 409 8.61 4.97 -3.98
N TYR A 410 7.37 4.56 -4.18
CA TYR A 410 6.35 4.64 -3.14
C TYR A 410 6.58 3.67 -1.97
N ALA A 411 7.36 2.62 -2.16
CA ALA A 411 7.82 1.75 -1.08
C ALA A 411 8.97 2.36 -0.25
N THR A 412 9.54 3.49 -0.67
CA THR A 412 10.59 4.19 0.07
C THR A 412 9.98 5.31 0.90
N THR A 413 9.52 4.97 2.11
CA THR A 413 8.85 5.91 3.00
C THR A 413 9.85 6.75 3.78
N VAL A 414 10.01 8.03 3.42
CA VAL A 414 10.89 8.98 4.11
C VAL A 414 10.20 9.60 5.33
N LEU A 415 8.96 10.03 5.15
CA LEU A 415 8.14 10.62 6.21
C LEU A 415 6.91 9.74 6.49
N PRO A 416 6.59 9.49 7.76
CA PRO A 416 5.52 8.56 8.14
C PRO A 416 4.17 8.84 7.48
N TYR A 417 3.82 10.10 7.23
CA TYR A 417 2.53 10.47 6.62
C TYR A 417 2.36 9.99 5.17
N GLN A 418 3.47 9.73 4.47
CA GLN A 418 3.43 9.22 3.10
C GLN A 418 2.73 7.85 3.02
N SER A 419 2.78 7.08 4.11
CA SER A 419 2.14 5.77 4.22
C SER A 419 1.10 5.75 5.37
N PRO A 420 -0.21 5.86 5.06
CA PRO A 420 -1.26 5.80 6.08
C PRO A 420 -1.20 4.57 7.00
N PRO A 421 -0.82 3.36 6.54
CA PRO A 421 -0.60 2.22 7.43
C PRO A 421 0.46 2.44 8.50
N ILE A 422 1.55 3.17 8.18
CA ILE A 422 2.61 3.47 9.16
C ILE A 422 2.07 4.42 10.25
N VAL A 423 1.28 5.42 9.87
CA VAL A 423 0.62 6.32 10.83
C VAL A 423 -0.32 5.54 11.75
N PHE A 424 -1.11 4.64 11.18
CA PHE A 424 -2.01 3.75 11.94
C PHE A 424 -1.25 2.86 12.92
N GLY A 425 -0.19 2.20 12.45
CA GLY A 425 0.64 1.33 13.28
C GLY A 425 1.31 2.08 14.42
N ASN A 426 1.80 3.29 14.15
CA ASN A 426 2.37 4.15 15.17
C ASN A 426 1.34 4.53 16.26
N ALA A 427 0.14 4.90 15.86
CA ALA A 427 -0.94 5.22 16.81
C ALA A 427 -1.34 4.00 17.65
N LEU A 428 -1.37 2.80 17.05
CA LEU A 428 -1.71 1.55 17.73
C LEU A 428 -0.62 1.11 18.73
N ALA A 429 0.66 1.26 18.34
CA ALA A 429 1.82 0.89 19.15
C ALA A 429 2.24 1.98 20.15
N GLN A 430 1.65 3.17 20.08
CA GLN A 430 1.95 4.35 20.91
C GLN A 430 3.44 4.71 20.94
N LEU A 431 4.10 4.63 19.76
CA LEU A 431 5.52 4.93 19.65
C LEU A 431 5.78 6.44 19.60
N ASP A 432 6.97 6.83 20.07
CA ASP A 432 7.47 8.19 19.96
C ASP A 432 7.65 8.61 18.49
N ARG A 433 7.13 9.80 18.15
CA ARG A 433 7.19 10.33 16.77
C ARG A 433 8.63 10.49 16.25
N GLY A 434 9.56 10.85 17.14
CA GLY A 434 10.96 11.00 16.77
C GLY A 434 11.62 9.66 16.43
N ALA A 435 11.27 8.58 17.14
CA ALA A 435 11.74 7.23 16.83
C ALA A 435 11.23 6.74 15.47
N VAL A 436 9.92 6.94 15.19
CA VAL A 436 9.30 6.59 13.90
C VAL A 436 9.97 7.35 12.76
N LEU A 437 10.15 8.66 12.91
CA LEU A 437 10.78 9.50 11.89
C LEU A 437 12.23 9.08 11.61
N ARG A 438 13.03 8.86 12.66
CA ARG A 438 14.43 8.40 12.51
C ARG A 438 14.50 7.05 11.79
N TYR A 439 13.61 6.14 12.12
CA TYR A 439 13.57 4.82 11.48
C TYR A 439 13.19 4.93 10.00
N CYS A 440 12.14 5.68 9.66
CA CYS A 440 11.72 5.89 8.26
C CYS A 440 12.84 6.55 7.44
N ILE A 441 13.50 7.59 7.97
CA ILE A 441 14.61 8.26 7.27
C ILE A 441 15.78 7.28 7.06
N ALA A 442 16.16 6.51 8.08
CA ALA A 442 17.27 5.58 7.97
C ALA A 442 16.98 4.45 6.96
N THR A 443 15.78 3.85 7.01
CA THR A 443 15.38 2.81 6.07
C THR A 443 15.23 3.35 4.65
N ALA A 444 14.74 4.58 4.47
CA ALA A 444 14.67 5.24 3.17
C ALA A 444 16.07 5.51 2.59
N LEU A 445 16.99 6.08 3.37
CA LEU A 445 18.38 6.33 2.93
C LEU A 445 19.08 5.02 2.54
N LEU A 446 19.00 4.00 3.39
CA LEU A 446 19.55 2.68 3.08
C LEU A 446 18.83 2.04 1.88
N GLY A 447 17.53 2.27 1.73
CA GLY A 447 16.75 1.82 0.58
C GLY A 447 17.21 2.45 -0.73
N VAL A 448 17.48 3.76 -0.75
CA VAL A 448 18.02 4.48 -1.91
C VAL A 448 19.41 3.97 -2.27
N VAL A 449 20.26 3.68 -1.26
CA VAL A 449 21.65 3.24 -1.47
C VAL A 449 21.75 1.77 -1.89
N PHE A 450 20.90 0.90 -1.35
CA PHE A 450 21.03 -0.55 -1.56
C PHE A 450 19.86 -1.17 -2.31
N VAL A 451 18.62 -0.87 -1.94
CA VAL A 451 17.45 -1.56 -2.51
C VAL A 451 17.20 -1.16 -3.95
N ILE A 452 17.16 0.16 -4.23
CA ILE A 452 16.90 0.70 -5.56
C ILE A 452 17.99 0.25 -6.56
N PRO A 453 19.31 0.38 -6.27
CA PRO A 453 20.33 -0.10 -7.18
C PRO A 453 20.33 -1.62 -7.40
N VAL A 454 20.07 -2.41 -6.35
CA VAL A 454 19.98 -3.88 -6.52
C VAL A 454 18.77 -4.24 -7.37
N ASN A 455 17.63 -3.55 -7.25
CA ASN A 455 16.49 -3.77 -8.13
C ASN A 455 16.81 -3.43 -9.58
N ALA A 456 17.51 -2.33 -9.83
CA ALA A 456 17.95 -1.95 -11.18
C ALA A 456 18.87 -3.00 -11.79
N LEU A 457 19.87 -3.49 -11.02
CA LEU A 457 20.76 -4.56 -11.44
C LEU A 457 20.01 -5.86 -11.72
N TRP A 458 19.05 -6.21 -10.88
CA TRP A 458 18.20 -7.39 -11.06
C TRP A 458 17.40 -7.29 -12.36
N TRP A 459 16.75 -6.15 -12.61
CA TRP A 459 15.98 -5.93 -13.83
C TRP A 459 16.85 -5.96 -15.09
N ARG A 460 18.08 -5.46 -15.01
CA ARG A 460 19.05 -5.60 -16.11
C ARG A 460 19.42 -7.06 -16.36
N LEU A 461 19.62 -7.85 -15.29
CA LEU A 461 19.99 -9.27 -15.42
C LEU A 461 18.88 -10.11 -16.07
N ILE A 462 17.60 -9.78 -15.79
CA ILE A 462 16.45 -10.49 -16.37
C ILE A 462 15.97 -9.88 -17.70
N GLY A 463 16.66 -8.87 -18.24
CA GLY A 463 16.34 -8.26 -19.53
C GLY A 463 15.14 -7.34 -19.56
N LEU A 464 14.76 -6.74 -18.41
CA LEU A 464 13.67 -5.74 -18.34
C LEU A 464 14.20 -4.30 -18.58
N LEU A 465 15.50 -4.04 -18.27
CA LEU A 465 16.23 -2.78 -18.51
C LEU A 465 17.31 -2.96 -19.55
#